data_48234efb48463db6456a2baba15e6a56
#
_entry.id   48234efb48463db6456a2baba15e6a56
#
_cell.length_a   1.000
_cell.length_b   1.000
_cell.length_c   1.000
_cell.angle_alpha   90.00
_cell.angle_beta   90.00
_cell.angle_gamma   90.00
#
_symmetry.space_group_name_H-M   'P 1'
#
loop_
_entity.id
_entity.type
_entity.pdbx_description
1 polymer ?
#
loop_
_entity_poly.entity_id
_entity_poly.type
_entity_poly.pdbx_seq_one_letter_code
_entity_poly.pdbx_strand_id
1 'polypeptide(L)'
;MPEVKTPREKSPAKRTSRAKATHDAPVDASEETVARAARSEEPPRNATALALLDATEALLAEGGMRALSARAIAERAGVRKGLVFYYWPSTDALFEEVLGRYYKRHSDALAAAFATEGDVRTRLHRMIDAYLDFMETHHAYARVVQEQIATGGAHVELVRAHLIDVLSITTRALEGVLPKSGPLAMRHFHLSLSALVINYFTYGPVLGKTWWGKDPLGARGLSERRDHVHWVIDAWLGALGLPAATST
;
A
#
# COMPACT_ATOMS: atom_id res chain seq x y z
N MET A 1 10.19 30.23 -55.48
CA MET A 1 9.22 30.86 -56.38
C MET A 1 8.89 29.89 -57.50
N PRO A 2 7.71 29.80 -58.03
CA PRO A 2 6.40 30.25 -57.61
C PRO A 2 5.49 29.05 -57.29
N GLU A 3 4.21 29.07 -56.89
CA GLU A 3 3.12 30.02 -57.04
C GLU A 3 1.96 29.69 -56.09
N VAL A 4 1.29 30.72 -55.65
CA VAL A 4 0.09 30.77 -54.82
C VAL A 4 -1.17 30.55 -55.69
N LYS A 5 -2.18 29.80 -55.18
CA LYS A 5 -3.59 30.00 -55.57
C LYS A 5 -4.55 29.63 -54.47
N THR A 6 -5.15 30.60 -53.87
CA THR A 6 -6.54 30.67 -53.26
C THR A 6 -7.44 31.43 -54.21
N PRO A 7 -8.73 31.61 -53.96
CA PRO A 7 -9.82 30.84 -53.36
C PRO A 7 -11.08 30.73 -54.28
N ARG A 8 -12.12 30.02 -53.85
CA ARG A 8 -13.49 30.35 -54.35
C ARG A 8 -14.60 30.02 -53.35
N GLU A 9 -15.14 31.07 -52.88
CA GLU A 9 -16.38 31.24 -52.12
C GLU A 9 -17.61 31.06 -53.01
N LYS A 10 -18.70 30.43 -52.52
CA LYS A 10 -20.10 30.71 -52.91
C LYS A 10 -21.08 30.19 -51.86
N SER A 11 -21.79 31.10 -51.25
CA SER A 11 -23.08 31.01 -50.54
C SER A 11 -24.17 31.48 -51.52
N PRO A 12 -25.48 31.52 -51.16
CA PRO A 12 -26.41 30.61 -50.50
C PRO A 12 -27.70 30.36 -51.35
N ALA A 13 -28.60 29.49 -50.91
CA ALA A 13 -30.00 29.56 -51.32
C ALA A 13 -30.98 29.06 -50.24
N LYS A 14 -31.89 29.93 -49.87
CA LYS A 14 -33.10 29.75 -49.11
C LYS A 14 -34.17 28.99 -49.90
N ARG A 15 -35.01 28.19 -49.22
CA ARG A 15 -36.53 28.30 -49.27
C ARG A 15 -37.19 27.14 -48.53
N THR A 16 -37.91 27.44 -47.52
CA THR A 16 -39.35 27.47 -47.22
C THR A 16 -40.05 26.14 -46.97
N SER A 17 -40.54 26.03 -45.73
CA SER A 17 -41.89 25.72 -45.25
C SER A 17 -42.72 24.62 -45.92
N ARG A 18 -43.03 23.57 -45.12
CA ARG A 18 -44.45 23.16 -44.99
C ARG A 18 -44.71 22.32 -43.74
N ALA A 19 -45.54 22.83 -42.84
CA ALA A 19 -46.12 22.13 -41.73
C ALA A 19 -47.13 21.10 -42.20
N LYS A 20 -47.18 19.94 -41.55
CA LYS A 20 -48.43 19.16 -41.42
C LYS A 20 -48.40 18.39 -40.11
N ALA A 21 -49.30 18.77 -39.24
CA ALA A 21 -49.64 18.08 -38.03
C ALA A 21 -50.41 16.78 -38.34
N THR A 22 -50.25 15.78 -37.52
CA THR A 22 -51.28 14.97 -36.84
C THR A 22 -50.65 13.66 -36.28
N HIS A 23 -50.71 13.43 -35.14
CA HIS A 23 -51.58 12.51 -34.36
C HIS A 23 -50.84 11.98 -33.16
N ASP A 24 -51.35 12.40 -32.06
CA ASP A 24 -51.01 11.93 -30.71
C ASP A 24 -51.43 10.47 -30.52
N ALA A 25 -50.50 9.67 -29.96
CA ALA A 25 -50.84 8.50 -29.18
C ALA A 25 -49.82 8.42 -28.02
N PRO A 26 -50.23 8.25 -26.76
CA PRO A 26 -49.34 8.21 -25.64
C PRO A 26 -48.60 6.90 -25.63
N VAL A 27 -47.29 6.94 -25.88
CA VAL A 27 -46.40 5.81 -25.64
C VAL A 27 -46.09 5.80 -24.14
N ASP A 28 -46.43 4.68 -23.57
CA ASP A 28 -46.34 4.27 -22.16
C ASP A 28 -45.07 4.73 -21.46
N ALA A 29 -45.17 5.74 -20.60
CA ALA A 29 -44.11 6.31 -19.79
C ALA A 29 -43.66 5.35 -18.64
N SER A 30 -44.24 4.14 -18.54
CA SER A 30 -43.98 3.20 -17.48
C SER A 30 -42.80 2.28 -17.77
N GLU A 31 -42.52 1.89 -19.01
CA GLU A 31 -41.42 0.98 -19.35
C GLU A 31 -40.04 1.70 -19.40
N GLU A 32 -39.99 2.94 -19.85
CA GLU A 32 -38.75 3.73 -19.81
C GLU A 32 -38.33 4.14 -18.39
N THR A 33 -39.27 4.32 -17.48
CA THR A 33 -38.99 4.65 -16.08
C THR A 33 -38.48 3.42 -15.31
N VAL A 34 -39.00 2.23 -15.62
CA VAL A 34 -38.51 0.96 -15.02
C VAL A 34 -37.15 0.56 -15.57
N ALA A 35 -36.89 0.79 -16.86
CA ALA A 35 -35.57 0.54 -17.47
C ALA A 35 -34.48 1.52 -16.98
N ARG A 36 -34.87 2.70 -16.50
CA ARG A 36 -33.96 3.69 -15.92
C ARG A 36 -33.65 3.42 -14.43
N ALA A 37 -34.57 2.78 -13.71
CA ALA A 37 -34.41 2.37 -12.33
C ALA A 37 -33.53 1.11 -12.18
N ALA A 38 -33.37 0.31 -13.23
CA ALA A 38 -32.48 -0.86 -13.29
C ALA A 38 -31.03 -0.52 -13.70
N ARG A 39 -30.67 0.75 -13.87
CA ARG A 39 -29.27 1.15 -13.89
C ARG A 39 -28.80 1.12 -12.46
N SER A 40 -28.16 -0.02 -12.11
CA SER A 40 -27.42 -0.22 -10.86
C SER A 40 -26.81 1.10 -10.39
N GLU A 41 -27.20 1.54 -9.20
CA GLU A 41 -26.52 2.64 -8.50
C GLU A 41 -25.02 2.35 -8.51
N GLU A 42 -24.28 3.10 -9.30
CA GLU A 42 -22.83 3.04 -9.28
C GLU A 42 -22.41 3.47 -7.87
N PRO A 43 -21.69 2.62 -7.11
CA PRO A 43 -21.35 2.95 -5.73
C PRO A 43 -20.61 4.30 -5.72
N PRO A 44 -20.76 5.09 -4.66
CA PRO A 44 -20.15 6.42 -4.60
C PRO A 44 -18.66 6.31 -4.92
N ARG A 45 -18.12 7.26 -5.69
CA ARG A 45 -16.74 7.27 -6.23
C ARG A 45 -15.71 6.73 -5.24
N ASN A 46 -15.82 7.13 -3.96
CA ASN A 46 -14.93 6.68 -2.91
C ASN A 46 -15.04 5.17 -2.60
N ALA A 47 -16.22 4.58 -2.65
CA ALA A 47 -16.40 3.16 -2.35
C ALA A 47 -15.80 2.27 -3.44
N THR A 48 -15.99 2.61 -4.73
CA THR A 48 -15.39 1.86 -5.85
C THR A 48 -13.86 1.96 -5.85
N ALA A 49 -13.31 3.15 -5.61
CA ALA A 49 -11.87 3.34 -5.53
C ALA A 49 -11.27 2.54 -4.35
N LEU A 50 -11.91 2.56 -3.18
CA LEU A 50 -11.50 1.76 -2.03
C LEU A 50 -11.56 0.27 -2.34
N ALA A 51 -12.64 -0.22 -2.95
CA ALA A 51 -12.75 -1.63 -3.33
C ALA A 51 -11.64 -2.08 -4.31
N LEU A 52 -11.25 -1.22 -5.25
CA LEU A 52 -10.13 -1.49 -6.17
C LEU A 52 -8.78 -1.53 -5.46
N LEU A 53 -8.54 -0.61 -4.51
CA LEU A 53 -7.33 -0.62 -3.68
C LEU A 53 -7.27 -1.88 -2.80
N ASP A 54 -8.36 -2.22 -2.12
CA ASP A 54 -8.43 -3.40 -1.25
C ASP A 54 -8.30 -4.71 -2.05
N ALA A 55 -8.89 -4.77 -3.25
CA ALA A 55 -8.71 -5.89 -4.19
C ALA A 55 -7.24 -6.04 -4.64
N THR A 56 -6.55 -4.92 -4.86
CA THR A 56 -5.14 -4.91 -5.23
C THR A 56 -4.27 -5.38 -4.07
N GLU A 57 -4.53 -4.92 -2.84
CA GLU A 57 -3.86 -5.39 -1.64
C GLU A 57 -4.02 -6.91 -1.45
N ALA A 58 -5.25 -7.43 -1.63
CA ALA A 58 -5.53 -8.87 -1.52
C ALA A 58 -4.78 -9.70 -2.57
N LEU A 59 -4.76 -9.25 -3.83
CA LEU A 59 -4.02 -9.93 -4.89
C LEU A 59 -2.51 -9.92 -4.66
N LEU A 60 -1.96 -8.81 -4.14
CA LEU A 60 -0.55 -8.75 -3.73
C LEU A 60 -0.23 -9.74 -2.62
N ALA A 61 -1.12 -9.88 -1.64
CA ALA A 61 -0.94 -10.83 -0.55
C ALA A 61 -0.91 -12.27 -1.04
N GLU A 62 -1.76 -12.63 -2.00
CA GLU A 62 -1.90 -13.99 -2.54
C GLU A 62 -0.78 -14.36 -3.51
N GLY A 63 -0.48 -13.52 -4.48
CA GLY A 63 0.40 -13.86 -5.62
C GLY A 63 1.52 -12.87 -5.91
N GLY A 64 1.70 -11.82 -5.08
CA GLY A 64 2.68 -10.77 -5.32
C GLY A 64 2.39 -9.95 -6.58
N MET A 65 3.40 -9.28 -7.11
CA MET A 65 3.28 -8.42 -8.32
C MET A 65 2.73 -9.17 -9.53
N ARG A 66 3.00 -10.47 -9.65
CA ARG A 66 2.55 -11.28 -10.80
C ARG A 66 1.04 -11.49 -10.85
N ALA A 67 0.35 -11.36 -9.72
CA ALA A 67 -1.11 -11.47 -9.65
C ALA A 67 -1.82 -10.20 -10.12
N LEU A 68 -1.11 -9.09 -10.24
CA LEU A 68 -1.70 -7.81 -10.60
C LEU A 68 -1.97 -7.71 -12.10
N SER A 69 -3.22 -7.51 -12.43
CA SER A 69 -3.66 -7.04 -13.74
C SER A 69 -4.97 -6.27 -13.57
N ALA A 70 -5.23 -5.32 -14.45
CA ALA A 70 -6.48 -4.55 -14.41
C ALA A 70 -7.73 -5.44 -14.45
N ARG A 71 -7.65 -6.61 -15.11
CA ARG A 71 -8.73 -7.60 -15.14
C ARG A 71 -8.90 -8.28 -13.78
N ALA A 72 -7.83 -8.82 -13.21
CA ALA A 72 -7.89 -9.52 -11.93
C ALA A 72 -8.35 -8.59 -10.79
N ILE A 73 -7.86 -7.36 -10.79
CA ILE A 73 -8.24 -6.33 -9.81
C ILE A 73 -9.73 -6.01 -9.91
N ALA A 74 -10.24 -5.77 -11.13
CA ALA A 74 -11.65 -5.47 -11.35
C ALA A 74 -12.56 -6.65 -11.01
N GLU A 75 -12.19 -7.88 -11.38
CA GLU A 75 -12.90 -9.11 -11.02
C GLU A 75 -12.97 -9.30 -9.50
N ARG A 76 -11.86 -9.09 -8.80
CA ARG A 76 -11.79 -9.19 -7.34
C ARG A 76 -12.62 -8.10 -6.64
N ALA A 77 -12.63 -6.88 -7.17
CA ALA A 77 -13.42 -5.76 -6.65
C ALA A 77 -14.91 -5.83 -7.01
N GLY A 78 -15.32 -6.77 -7.87
CA GLY A 78 -16.70 -6.88 -8.35
C GLY A 78 -17.15 -5.75 -9.28
N VAL A 79 -16.21 -5.13 -10.01
CA VAL A 79 -16.47 -3.96 -10.86
C VAL A 79 -16.04 -4.20 -12.31
N ARG A 80 -16.43 -3.31 -13.23
CA ARG A 80 -16.00 -3.37 -14.62
C ARG A 80 -14.54 -2.93 -14.76
N LYS A 81 -13.75 -3.63 -15.59
CA LYS A 81 -12.33 -3.33 -15.86
C LYS A 81 -12.07 -1.86 -16.20
N GLY A 82 -12.97 -1.20 -16.93
CA GLY A 82 -12.85 0.22 -17.29
C GLY A 82 -12.76 1.16 -16.10
N LEU A 83 -13.32 0.78 -14.93
CA LEU A 83 -13.25 1.60 -13.73
C LEU A 83 -11.83 1.65 -13.13
N VAL A 84 -10.99 0.65 -13.35
CA VAL A 84 -9.58 0.72 -12.97
C VAL A 84 -8.92 1.93 -13.65
N PHE A 85 -9.10 2.05 -14.96
CA PHE A 85 -8.50 3.14 -15.76
C PHE A 85 -9.25 4.48 -15.64
N TYR A 86 -10.46 4.46 -15.08
CA TYR A 86 -11.17 5.68 -14.73
C TYR A 86 -10.56 6.38 -13.50
N TYR A 87 -10.11 5.59 -12.51
CA TYR A 87 -9.51 6.11 -11.28
C TYR A 87 -7.99 6.28 -11.38
N TRP A 88 -7.31 5.38 -12.09
CA TRP A 88 -5.84 5.40 -12.23
C TRP A 88 -5.44 5.28 -13.69
N PRO A 89 -4.46 6.06 -14.17
CA PRO A 89 -4.02 6.02 -15.55
C PRO A 89 -3.38 4.67 -15.94
N SER A 90 -2.91 3.91 -14.95
CA SER A 90 -2.30 2.59 -15.14
C SER A 90 -2.45 1.71 -13.90
N THR A 91 -2.18 0.42 -14.03
CA THR A 91 -2.05 -0.50 -12.90
C THR A 91 -0.86 -0.17 -12.01
N ASP A 92 0.19 0.42 -12.56
CA ASP A 92 1.35 0.89 -11.80
C ASP A 92 0.97 2.05 -10.89
N ALA A 93 0.20 3.03 -11.38
CA ALA A 93 -0.28 4.14 -10.54
C ALA A 93 -1.20 3.66 -9.40
N LEU A 94 -2.04 2.65 -9.67
CA LEU A 94 -2.84 2.00 -8.63
C LEU A 94 -1.94 1.29 -7.62
N PHE A 95 -0.91 0.58 -8.06
CA PHE A 95 0.04 -0.09 -7.20
C PHE A 95 0.85 0.91 -6.35
N GLU A 96 1.28 2.04 -6.92
CA GLU A 96 1.93 3.12 -6.16
C GLU A 96 1.06 3.64 -5.02
N GLU A 97 -0.24 3.83 -5.27
CA GLU A 97 -1.17 4.26 -4.23
C GLU A 97 -1.34 3.18 -3.14
N VAL A 98 -1.39 1.92 -3.52
CA VAL A 98 -1.42 0.80 -2.56
C VAL A 98 -0.14 0.78 -1.70
N LEU A 99 1.04 0.91 -2.31
CA LEU A 99 2.30 1.04 -1.55
C LEU A 99 2.29 2.26 -0.62
N GLY A 100 1.81 3.40 -1.10
CA GLY A 100 1.67 4.61 -0.29
C GLY A 100 0.78 4.39 0.94
N ARG A 101 -0.33 3.66 0.79
CA ARG A 101 -1.21 3.26 1.91
C ARG A 101 -0.48 2.35 2.91
N TYR A 102 0.28 1.35 2.45
CA TYR A 102 1.09 0.50 3.32
C TYR A 102 2.12 1.32 4.09
N TYR A 103 2.85 2.19 3.40
CA TYR A 103 3.89 3.00 4.02
C TYR A 103 3.32 3.95 5.06
N LYS A 104 2.21 4.60 4.73
CA LYS A 104 1.53 5.48 5.69
C LYS A 104 1.06 4.74 6.93
N ARG A 105 0.39 3.60 6.78
CA ARG A 105 -0.08 2.77 7.92
C ARG A 105 1.10 2.33 8.79
N HIS A 106 2.22 1.93 8.18
CA HIS A 106 3.42 1.52 8.89
C HIS A 106 4.04 2.69 9.68
N SER A 107 4.28 3.82 9.02
CA SER A 107 4.81 5.02 9.67
C SER A 107 3.91 5.52 10.80
N ASP A 108 2.59 5.56 10.58
CA ASP A 108 1.60 5.96 11.59
C ASP A 108 1.63 5.02 12.82
N ALA A 109 1.70 3.70 12.61
CA ALA A 109 1.77 2.73 13.70
C ALA A 109 3.05 2.90 14.53
N LEU A 110 4.20 3.07 13.90
CA LEU A 110 5.48 3.31 14.57
C LEU A 110 5.46 4.64 15.33
N ALA A 111 4.97 5.72 14.71
CA ALA A 111 4.88 7.02 15.34
C ALA A 111 3.96 7.01 16.56
N ALA A 112 2.81 6.34 16.48
CA ALA A 112 1.88 6.17 17.59
C ALA A 112 2.51 5.40 18.76
N ALA A 113 3.26 4.33 18.46
CA ALA A 113 3.96 3.55 19.50
C ALA A 113 5.02 4.38 20.24
N PHE A 114 5.73 5.27 19.55
CA PHE A 114 6.69 6.17 20.17
C PHE A 114 6.07 7.37 20.89
N ALA A 115 4.89 7.80 20.52
CA ALA A 115 4.19 8.92 21.16
C ALA A 115 3.64 8.57 22.56
N THR A 116 3.62 7.29 22.93
CA THR A 116 3.12 6.83 24.24
C THR A 116 4.10 7.15 25.37
N GLU A 117 3.58 7.37 26.57
CA GLU A 117 4.39 7.53 27.78
C GLU A 117 5.22 6.30 28.10
N GLY A 118 6.36 6.52 28.77
CA GLY A 118 7.27 5.47 29.21
C GLY A 118 8.74 5.84 28.91
N ASP A 119 9.63 5.06 29.50
CA ASP A 119 11.04 5.17 29.22
C ASP A 119 11.39 4.70 27.79
N VAL A 120 12.63 4.91 27.38
CA VAL A 120 13.11 4.54 26.04
C VAL A 120 12.91 3.05 25.77
N ARG A 121 13.20 2.18 26.75
CA ARG A 121 13.02 0.73 26.64
C ARG A 121 11.57 0.39 26.34
N THR A 122 10.65 0.86 27.17
CA THR A 122 9.20 0.62 27.01
C THR A 122 8.68 1.09 25.66
N ARG A 123 9.06 2.30 25.24
CA ARG A 123 8.65 2.85 23.93
C ARG A 123 9.23 2.05 22.76
N LEU A 124 10.48 1.59 22.88
CA LEU A 124 11.11 0.77 21.84
C LEU A 124 10.44 -0.61 21.72
N HIS A 125 10.12 -1.25 22.84
CA HIS A 125 9.38 -2.52 22.82
C HIS A 125 8.02 -2.38 22.17
N ARG A 126 7.27 -1.30 22.48
CA ARG A 126 5.97 -1.03 21.81
C ARG A 126 6.11 -0.77 20.32
N MET A 127 7.16 -0.07 19.90
CA MET A 127 7.45 0.12 18.48
C MET A 127 7.74 -1.21 17.78
N ILE A 128 8.50 -2.10 18.43
CA ILE A 128 8.76 -3.45 17.91
C ILE A 128 7.46 -4.25 17.79
N ASP A 129 6.62 -4.20 18.81
CA ASP A 129 5.30 -4.86 18.75
C ASP A 129 4.45 -4.33 17.61
N ALA A 130 4.36 -3.00 17.46
CA ALA A 130 3.63 -2.38 16.36
C ALA A 130 4.20 -2.78 14.98
N TYR A 131 5.52 -2.90 14.88
CA TYR A 131 6.16 -3.35 13.64
C TYR A 131 5.86 -4.83 13.34
N LEU A 132 5.95 -5.70 14.34
CA LEU A 132 5.65 -7.12 14.17
C LEU A 132 4.17 -7.33 13.85
N ASP A 133 3.24 -6.67 14.56
CA ASP A 133 1.80 -6.73 14.29
C ASP A 133 1.47 -6.28 12.86
N PHE A 134 2.13 -5.19 12.40
CA PHE A 134 1.99 -4.74 11.02
C PHE A 134 2.46 -5.80 10.03
N MET A 135 3.62 -6.41 10.27
CA MET A 135 4.18 -7.44 9.39
C MET A 135 3.40 -8.75 9.42
N GLU A 136 2.86 -9.15 10.57
CA GLU A 136 1.98 -10.32 10.71
C GLU A 136 0.71 -10.16 9.87
N THR A 137 0.13 -8.95 9.87
CA THR A 137 -1.07 -8.63 9.09
C THR A 137 -0.77 -8.44 7.60
N HIS A 138 0.43 -7.95 7.26
CA HIS A 138 0.81 -7.53 5.91
C HIS A 138 2.08 -8.23 5.41
N HIS A 139 2.22 -9.54 5.62
CA HIS A 139 3.45 -10.29 5.30
C HIS A 139 3.88 -10.24 3.83
N ALA A 140 2.96 -9.98 2.89
CA ALA A 140 3.31 -9.75 1.49
C ALA A 140 4.18 -8.51 1.28
N TYR A 141 4.06 -7.51 2.17
CA TYR A 141 4.83 -6.27 2.13
C TYR A 141 6.34 -6.51 2.15
N ALA A 142 6.84 -7.42 3.00
CA ALA A 142 8.27 -7.75 3.07
C ALA A 142 8.82 -8.17 1.69
N ARG A 143 8.10 -9.03 0.98
CA ARG A 143 8.51 -9.52 -0.35
C ARG A 143 8.47 -8.43 -1.40
N VAL A 144 7.41 -7.61 -1.40
CA VAL A 144 7.26 -6.49 -2.36
C VAL A 144 8.39 -5.48 -2.18
N VAL A 145 8.69 -5.08 -0.95
CA VAL A 145 9.79 -4.15 -0.67
C VAL A 145 11.15 -4.72 -1.12
N GLN A 146 11.43 -5.96 -0.79
CA GLN A 146 12.69 -6.60 -1.20
C GLN A 146 12.80 -6.77 -2.72
N GLU A 147 11.70 -7.09 -3.41
CA GLU A 147 11.67 -7.17 -4.88
C GLU A 147 11.98 -5.81 -5.52
N GLN A 148 11.36 -4.72 -5.04
CA GLN A 148 11.63 -3.38 -5.55
C GLN A 148 13.09 -2.96 -5.33
N ILE A 149 13.66 -3.24 -4.16
CA ILE A 149 15.07 -2.95 -3.86
C ILE A 149 16.00 -3.78 -4.73
N ALA A 150 15.77 -5.09 -4.84
CA ALA A 150 16.66 -6.02 -5.53
C ALA A 150 16.69 -5.80 -7.04
N THR A 151 15.58 -5.39 -7.63
CA THR A 151 15.46 -5.19 -9.09
C THR A 151 15.76 -3.76 -9.52
N GLY A 152 15.91 -2.81 -8.59
CA GLY A 152 15.91 -1.38 -8.92
C GLY A 152 14.63 -0.96 -9.62
N GLY A 153 13.49 -1.55 -9.20
CA GLY A 153 12.20 -1.38 -9.85
C GLY A 153 11.71 0.07 -9.92
N ALA A 154 10.69 0.31 -10.73
CA ALA A 154 10.13 1.64 -10.96
C ALA A 154 9.73 2.37 -9.67
N HIS A 155 9.42 1.62 -8.61
CA HIS A 155 8.93 2.16 -7.33
C HIS A 155 10.00 2.23 -6.24
N VAL A 156 11.29 2.01 -6.57
CA VAL A 156 12.39 2.04 -5.59
C VAL A 156 12.51 3.38 -4.87
N GLU A 157 12.18 4.48 -5.53
CA GLU A 157 12.19 5.82 -4.91
C GLU A 157 11.09 5.97 -3.87
N LEU A 158 9.93 5.36 -4.07
CA LEU A 158 8.86 5.32 -3.06
C LEU A 158 9.29 4.50 -1.84
N VAL A 159 9.94 3.35 -2.06
CA VAL A 159 10.56 2.54 -0.99
C VAL A 159 11.60 3.36 -0.23
N ARG A 160 12.48 4.07 -0.95
CA ARG A 160 13.53 4.91 -0.35
C ARG A 160 12.94 6.02 0.52
N ALA A 161 11.93 6.71 0.02
CA ALA A 161 11.26 7.78 0.77
C ALA A 161 10.65 7.25 2.08
N HIS A 162 9.99 6.10 2.03
CA HIS A 162 9.44 5.43 3.21
C HIS A 162 10.53 5.03 4.23
N LEU A 163 11.64 4.44 3.77
CA LEU A 163 12.74 4.04 4.65
C LEU A 163 13.36 5.27 5.35
N ILE A 164 13.48 6.39 4.65
CA ILE A 164 13.95 7.66 5.23
C ILE A 164 12.95 8.20 6.27
N ASP A 165 11.65 8.10 6.00
CA ASP A 165 10.61 8.53 6.93
C ASP A 165 10.66 7.72 8.23
N VAL A 166 10.69 6.39 8.15
CA VAL A 166 10.81 5.49 9.30
C VAL A 166 12.13 5.73 10.06
N LEU A 167 13.26 5.94 9.35
CA LEU A 167 14.53 6.30 9.97
C LEU A 167 14.41 7.62 10.74
N SER A 168 13.71 8.61 10.18
CA SER A 168 13.48 9.91 10.83
C SER A 168 12.64 9.79 12.10
N ILE A 169 11.59 8.96 12.09
CA ILE A 169 10.77 8.66 13.27
C ILE A 169 11.65 8.02 14.35
N THR A 170 12.39 6.98 14.00
CA THR A 170 13.25 6.24 14.92
C THR A 170 14.36 7.12 15.49
N THR A 171 14.97 7.96 14.64
CA THR A 171 16.05 8.89 15.06
C THR A 171 15.54 9.89 16.09
N ARG A 172 14.40 10.50 15.87
CA ARG A 172 13.78 11.43 16.83
C ARG A 172 13.43 10.76 18.14
N ALA A 173 12.90 9.54 18.06
CA ALA A 173 12.48 8.79 19.25
C ALA A 173 13.65 8.33 20.14
N LEU A 174 14.83 8.10 19.55
CA LEU A 174 16.04 7.63 20.22
C LEU A 174 17.14 8.70 20.28
N GLU A 175 16.78 9.96 20.08
CA GLU A 175 17.72 11.08 20.19
C GLU A 175 18.32 11.14 21.60
N GLY A 176 19.64 11.28 21.66
CA GLY A 176 20.39 11.26 22.93
C GLY A 176 20.64 9.85 23.51
N VAL A 177 20.03 8.80 22.96
CA VAL A 177 20.20 7.42 23.42
C VAL A 177 21.27 6.70 22.61
N LEU A 178 21.17 6.76 21.29
CA LEU A 178 22.10 6.08 20.40
C LEU A 178 23.28 6.97 19.98
N PRO A 179 24.50 6.44 19.89
CA PRO A 179 25.66 7.21 19.48
C PRO A 179 25.55 7.63 17.99
N LYS A 180 26.19 8.75 17.64
CA LYS A 180 26.21 9.25 16.26
C LYS A 180 27.15 8.43 15.35
N SER A 181 28.09 7.68 15.91
CA SER A 181 29.09 6.90 15.19
C SER A 181 29.44 5.59 15.93
N GLY A 182 30.19 4.71 15.28
CA GLY A 182 30.58 3.41 15.82
C GLY A 182 29.54 2.33 15.58
N PRO A 183 29.75 1.10 16.13
CA PRO A 183 28.92 -0.05 15.83
C PRO A 183 27.48 0.03 16.34
N LEU A 184 27.23 0.84 17.37
CA LEU A 184 25.90 1.05 17.92
C LEU A 184 25.21 2.30 17.38
N ALA A 185 25.77 2.95 16.32
CA ALA A 185 25.16 4.14 15.74
C ALA A 185 23.78 3.88 15.16
N MET A 186 22.90 4.88 15.22
CA MET A 186 21.51 4.83 14.75
C MET A 186 21.33 4.16 13.39
N ARG A 187 22.17 4.47 12.40
CA ARG A 187 22.07 3.89 11.06
C ARG A 187 22.24 2.36 11.06
N HIS A 188 23.12 1.82 11.91
CA HIS A 188 23.33 0.38 12.02
C HIS A 188 22.19 -0.27 12.80
N PHE A 189 21.77 0.36 13.89
CA PHE A 189 20.63 -0.09 14.66
C PHE A 189 19.38 -0.21 13.79
N HIS A 190 19.03 0.85 13.04
CA HIS A 190 17.87 0.87 12.16
C HIS A 190 17.91 -0.23 11.08
N LEU A 191 19.04 -0.36 10.36
CA LEU A 191 19.19 -1.39 9.34
C LEU A 191 19.14 -2.81 9.91
N SER A 192 19.78 -3.04 11.05
CA SER A 192 19.78 -4.34 11.72
C SER A 192 18.38 -4.72 12.20
N LEU A 193 17.66 -3.76 12.78
CA LEU A 193 16.27 -3.98 13.22
C LEU A 193 15.34 -4.29 12.05
N SER A 194 15.42 -3.49 10.98
CA SER A 194 14.64 -3.73 9.77
C SER A 194 14.93 -5.12 9.17
N ALA A 195 16.20 -5.51 9.08
CA ALA A 195 16.58 -6.83 8.60
C ALA A 195 16.07 -7.94 9.52
N LEU A 196 16.19 -7.75 10.84
CA LEU A 196 15.71 -8.71 11.84
C LEU A 196 14.22 -9.00 11.68
N VAL A 197 13.40 -8.00 11.40
CA VAL A 197 11.96 -8.18 11.19
C VAL A 197 11.64 -8.65 9.77
N ILE A 198 12.05 -7.92 8.74
CA ILE A 198 11.66 -8.18 7.35
C ILE A 198 12.12 -9.56 6.87
N ASN A 199 13.37 -9.95 7.17
CA ASN A 199 13.92 -11.21 6.70
C ASN A 199 13.18 -12.42 7.27
N TYR A 200 12.61 -12.33 8.46
CA TYR A 200 11.83 -13.42 9.01
C TYR A 200 10.61 -13.74 8.14
N PHE A 201 9.86 -12.69 7.73
CA PHE A 201 8.69 -12.84 6.87
C PHE A 201 9.01 -13.19 5.42
N THR A 202 10.26 -12.97 4.99
CA THR A 202 10.72 -13.33 3.64
C THR A 202 11.29 -14.74 3.60
N TYR A 203 12.16 -15.09 4.54
CA TYR A 203 12.86 -16.39 4.55
C TYR A 203 12.04 -17.49 5.23
N GLY A 204 11.23 -17.13 6.23
CA GLY A 204 10.41 -18.10 6.95
C GLY A 204 9.57 -18.99 6.05
N PRO A 205 8.77 -18.44 5.11
CA PRO A 205 8.01 -19.25 4.16
C PRO A 205 8.85 -20.14 3.25
N VAL A 206 10.07 -19.71 2.88
CA VAL A 206 10.98 -20.46 2.02
C VAL A 206 11.64 -21.62 2.79
N LEU A 207 12.11 -21.35 4.00
CA LEU A 207 12.73 -22.35 4.87
C LEU A 207 11.69 -23.32 5.45
N GLY A 208 10.51 -22.82 5.73
CA GLY A 208 9.34 -23.57 6.10
C GLY A 208 9.58 -24.54 7.25
N LYS A 209 8.82 -25.64 7.23
CA LYS A 209 8.90 -26.68 8.26
C LYS A 209 10.24 -27.41 8.32
N THR A 210 11.02 -27.40 7.24
CA THR A 210 12.33 -28.07 7.18
C THR A 210 13.31 -27.46 8.18
N TRP A 211 13.30 -26.14 8.33
CA TRP A 211 14.19 -25.43 9.26
C TRP A 211 13.62 -25.36 10.68
N TRP A 212 12.31 -25.00 10.76
CA TRP A 212 11.65 -24.72 12.06
C TRP A 212 11.02 -25.95 12.70
N GLY A 213 10.84 -27.06 11.98
CA GLY A 213 10.03 -28.18 12.44
C GLY A 213 8.53 -27.87 12.56
N LYS A 214 8.15 -26.62 12.30
CA LYS A 214 6.78 -26.07 12.39
C LYS A 214 6.62 -24.92 11.38
N ASP A 215 5.38 -24.46 11.21
CA ASP A 215 5.11 -23.27 10.40
C ASP A 215 5.70 -22.01 11.07
N PRO A 216 6.67 -21.34 10.44
CA PRO A 216 7.28 -20.13 11.00
C PRO A 216 6.29 -18.95 11.09
N LEU A 217 5.28 -18.89 10.23
CA LEU A 217 4.24 -17.85 10.25
C LEU A 217 2.98 -18.27 11.03
N GLY A 218 2.96 -19.48 11.62
CA GLY A 218 1.92 -19.87 12.54
C GLY A 218 2.08 -19.21 13.90
N ALA A 219 1.01 -19.17 14.70
CA ALA A 219 0.95 -18.43 15.99
C ALA A 219 2.15 -18.70 16.90
N ARG A 220 2.59 -19.98 17.03
CA ARG A 220 3.74 -20.35 17.86
C ARG A 220 5.06 -19.81 17.28
N GLY A 221 5.24 -19.87 15.95
CA GLY A 221 6.45 -19.35 15.29
C GLY A 221 6.56 -17.84 15.44
N LEU A 222 5.45 -17.13 15.28
CA LEU A 222 5.38 -15.67 15.44
C LEU A 222 5.65 -15.26 16.89
N SER A 223 5.06 -15.96 17.88
CA SER A 223 5.33 -15.70 19.31
C SER A 223 6.81 -15.88 19.64
N GLU A 224 7.42 -17.00 19.27
CA GLU A 224 8.86 -17.23 19.49
C GLU A 224 9.73 -16.19 18.79
N ARG A 225 9.30 -15.72 17.61
CA ARG A 225 10.01 -14.64 16.92
C ARG A 225 9.92 -13.33 17.65
N ARG A 226 8.77 -12.98 18.16
CA ARG A 226 8.53 -11.78 18.97
C ARG A 226 9.42 -11.78 20.20
N ASP A 227 9.42 -12.86 20.96
CA ASP A 227 10.26 -13.01 22.15
C ASP A 227 11.75 -12.86 21.81
N HIS A 228 12.20 -13.45 20.69
CA HIS A 228 13.58 -13.31 20.24
C HIS A 228 13.93 -11.86 19.86
N VAL A 229 13.05 -11.15 19.14
CA VAL A 229 13.31 -9.75 18.76
C VAL A 229 13.38 -8.87 20.00
N HIS A 230 12.49 -9.04 20.97
CA HIS A 230 12.55 -8.34 22.24
C HIS A 230 13.87 -8.63 22.99
N TRP A 231 14.28 -9.89 23.04
CA TRP A 231 15.57 -10.25 23.64
C TRP A 231 16.77 -9.56 22.97
N VAL A 232 16.79 -9.49 21.63
CA VAL A 232 17.86 -8.78 20.88
C VAL A 232 17.86 -7.29 21.22
N ILE A 233 16.69 -6.66 21.30
CA ILE A 233 16.56 -5.25 21.70
C ILE A 233 17.11 -5.03 23.10
N ASP A 234 16.77 -5.89 24.06
CA ASP A 234 17.28 -5.79 25.43
C ASP A 234 18.79 -5.96 25.52
N ALA A 235 19.37 -6.87 24.72
CA ALA A 235 20.81 -7.03 24.62
C ALA A 235 21.49 -5.75 24.06
N TRP A 236 20.90 -5.12 23.05
CA TRP A 236 21.41 -3.86 22.49
C TRP A 236 21.30 -2.70 23.48
N LEU A 237 20.18 -2.57 24.20
CA LEU A 237 20.01 -1.56 25.22
C LEU A 237 20.97 -1.78 26.41
N GLY A 238 21.22 -3.03 26.80
CA GLY A 238 22.23 -3.37 27.78
C GLY A 238 23.65 -2.96 27.35
N ALA A 239 24.01 -3.16 26.07
CA ALA A 239 25.30 -2.71 25.53
C ALA A 239 25.46 -1.17 25.53
N LEU A 240 24.35 -0.43 25.56
CA LEU A 240 24.32 1.05 25.72
C LEU A 240 24.35 1.49 27.20
N GLY A 241 24.41 0.55 28.15
CA GLY A 241 24.37 0.86 29.58
C GLY A 241 22.99 1.22 30.13
N LEU A 242 21.93 0.99 29.35
CA LEU A 242 20.56 1.23 29.84
C LEU A 242 20.12 0.08 30.76
N PRO A 243 19.54 0.39 31.95
CA PRO A 243 19.18 -0.64 32.91
C PRO A 243 18.18 -1.65 32.34
N ALA A 244 18.24 -2.91 32.78
CA ALA A 244 17.22 -3.89 32.50
C ALA A 244 15.85 -3.41 33.01
N ALA A 245 14.76 -3.91 32.42
CA ALA A 245 13.44 -3.63 32.96
C ALA A 245 13.42 -4.09 34.44
N THR A 246 13.05 -3.19 35.34
CA THR A 246 12.77 -3.59 36.73
C THR A 246 11.52 -4.48 36.70
N SER A 247 11.72 -5.77 37.00
CA SER A 247 10.60 -6.70 37.20
C SER A 247 9.76 -6.17 38.37
N THR A 248 8.59 -5.64 38.04
CA THR A 248 7.55 -5.30 39.02
C THR A 248 6.63 -6.51 39.19
#